data_e3b6eaa287b7a8060c1cf208aba4f4c4
#
_entry.id   e3b6eaa287b7a8060c1cf208aba4f4c4
#
_cell.length_a   1.000
_cell.length_b   1.000
_cell.length_c   1.000
_cell.angle_alpha   90.00
_cell.angle_beta   90.00
_cell.angle_gamma   90.00
#
_symmetry.space_group_name_H-M   'P 1'
#
loop_
_entity.id
_entity.type
_entity.pdbx_description
1 polymer ?
#
loop_
_entity_poly.entity_id
_entity_poly.type
_entity_poly.pdbx_seq_one_letter_code
_entity_poly.pdbx_strand_id
1 'polypeptide(L)'
;RRHSFPTRRSSDLANTASPGIVPDSVIWSFYFGAAVLILCVIYTSVKVKEWNPKEYAEYNEATEDSSSHESGNWITLLTKAPATFWRVGLVQFFCWAAFMYMWTYTNGAIADTCWNVNMLDPHATSTEAYQVAGNWVGVLYAVQAVGSVIWAMVLPQFKNRKLAYSVSLILGGIGFALIPFIPNHYLQFVAFALIGCAWAAMLAMPFTFVTNALQGYGHMGAYLGLFNGTICVPQIIAALLGGTILSLVGSNQSNMMIFAGGCLIVGALCVFAIKDKE
;
A
#
# COMPACT_ATOMS: atom_id res chain seq x y z
N ARG A 1 50.25 -25.52 -19.52
CA ARG A 1 48.84 -25.01 -19.48
C ARG A 1 48.51 -24.74 -18.02
N ARG A 2 48.49 -23.48 -17.60
CA ARG A 2 47.99 -23.07 -16.28
C ARG A 2 46.48 -23.01 -16.36
N HIS A 3 45.78 -23.89 -15.63
CA HIS A 3 44.38 -23.76 -15.36
C HIS A 3 44.20 -22.55 -14.43
N SER A 4 43.78 -21.42 -14.96
CA SER A 4 43.28 -20.31 -14.18
C SER A 4 41.87 -20.73 -13.69
N PHE A 5 41.76 -20.89 -12.39
CA PHE A 5 40.44 -20.96 -11.75
C PHE A 5 39.69 -19.66 -12.11
N PRO A 6 38.40 -19.75 -12.49
CA PRO A 6 37.59 -18.54 -12.70
C PRO A 6 37.51 -17.83 -11.33
N THR A 7 38.17 -16.68 -11.24
CA THR A 7 37.96 -15.77 -10.12
C THR A 7 36.48 -15.39 -10.15
N ARG A 8 35.71 -15.80 -9.13
CA ARG A 8 34.35 -15.28 -8.91
C ARG A 8 34.42 -13.76 -8.97
N ARG A 9 33.88 -13.16 -10.01
CA ARG A 9 33.73 -11.71 -10.10
C ARG A 9 32.82 -11.25 -8.95
N SER A 10 33.12 -10.11 -8.40
CA SER A 10 32.23 -9.44 -7.41
C SER A 10 30.80 -9.22 -7.94
N SER A 11 30.61 -9.32 -9.25
CA SER A 11 29.30 -9.34 -9.91
C SER A 11 28.42 -10.56 -9.56
N ASP A 12 29.01 -11.66 -9.07
CA ASP A 12 28.25 -12.86 -8.67
C ASP A 12 27.50 -12.66 -7.35
N LEU A 13 27.81 -11.58 -6.61
CA LEU A 13 27.06 -11.13 -5.43
C LEU A 13 26.04 -10.04 -5.78
N ALA A 14 26.14 -9.42 -6.95
CA ALA A 14 25.13 -8.50 -7.43
C ALA A 14 23.92 -9.31 -7.91
N ASN A 15 22.74 -9.00 -7.37
CA ASN A 15 21.48 -9.62 -7.75
C ASN A 15 21.04 -9.13 -9.15
N THR A 16 21.84 -9.43 -10.16
CA THR A 16 21.66 -9.02 -11.54
C THR A 16 21.47 -10.24 -12.41
N ALA A 17 20.56 -10.17 -13.38
CA ALA A 17 20.31 -11.20 -14.35
C ALA A 17 20.50 -10.64 -15.78
N SER A 18 20.68 -11.53 -16.75
CA SER A 18 20.69 -11.14 -18.16
C SER A 18 19.33 -10.51 -18.56
N PRO A 19 19.33 -9.61 -19.55
CA PRO A 19 18.07 -9.00 -20.02
C PRO A 19 17.01 -10.06 -20.34
N GLY A 20 15.82 -9.92 -19.77
CA GLY A 20 14.70 -10.85 -19.93
C GLY A 20 14.70 -12.06 -18.99
N ILE A 21 15.69 -12.21 -18.11
CA ILE A 21 15.74 -13.29 -17.10
C ILE A 21 15.46 -12.70 -15.71
N VAL A 22 14.54 -13.33 -14.97
CA VAL A 22 14.27 -12.95 -13.58
C VAL A 22 15.41 -13.47 -12.69
N PRO A 23 16.01 -12.63 -11.83
CA PRO A 23 17.06 -13.07 -10.90
C PRO A 23 16.57 -14.18 -9.96
N ASP A 24 17.41 -15.16 -9.67
CA ASP A 24 17.09 -16.30 -8.81
C ASP A 24 16.63 -15.85 -7.40
N SER A 25 17.20 -14.77 -6.87
CA SER A 25 16.80 -14.19 -5.59
C SER A 25 15.33 -13.73 -5.57
N VAL A 26 14.82 -13.21 -6.68
CA VAL A 26 13.42 -12.82 -6.82
C VAL A 26 12.54 -14.06 -6.82
N ILE A 27 12.92 -15.11 -7.56
CA ILE A 27 12.20 -16.39 -7.60
C ILE A 27 12.13 -17.00 -6.19
N TRP A 28 13.25 -17.07 -5.48
CA TRP A 28 13.30 -17.58 -4.11
C TRP A 28 12.50 -16.72 -3.13
N SER A 29 12.49 -15.41 -3.29
CA SER A 29 11.67 -14.51 -2.48
C SER A 29 10.19 -14.79 -2.63
N PHE A 30 9.72 -15.05 -3.86
CA PHE A 30 8.33 -15.45 -4.12
C PHE A 30 8.00 -16.81 -3.50
N TYR A 31 8.86 -17.81 -3.63
CA TYR A 31 8.64 -19.12 -3.00
C TYR A 31 8.60 -19.03 -1.49
N PHE A 32 9.51 -18.27 -0.87
CA PHE A 32 9.51 -18.04 0.56
C PHE A 32 8.23 -17.32 1.02
N GLY A 33 7.85 -16.25 0.34
CA GLY A 33 6.61 -15.52 0.63
C GLY A 33 5.37 -16.40 0.50
N ALA A 34 5.29 -17.21 -0.56
CA ALA A 34 4.20 -18.17 -0.76
C ALA A 34 4.15 -19.23 0.36
N ALA A 35 5.30 -19.77 0.76
CA ALA A 35 5.37 -20.75 1.84
C ALA A 35 4.89 -20.15 3.17
N VAL A 36 5.34 -18.95 3.52
CA VAL A 36 4.89 -18.24 4.74
C VAL A 36 3.37 -17.98 4.68
N LEU A 37 2.85 -17.51 3.55
CA LEU A 37 1.42 -17.27 3.38
C LEU A 37 0.61 -18.55 3.59
N ILE A 38 1.00 -19.66 2.95
CA ILE A 38 0.31 -20.95 3.07
C ILE A 38 0.34 -21.43 4.53
N LEU A 39 1.49 -21.34 5.21
CA LEU A 39 1.62 -21.73 6.62
C LEU A 39 0.72 -20.88 7.52
N CYS A 40 0.65 -19.57 7.30
CA CYS A 40 -0.24 -18.68 8.04
C CYS A 40 -1.72 -19.04 7.81
N VAL A 41 -2.12 -19.33 6.57
CA VAL A 41 -3.49 -19.75 6.25
C VAL A 41 -3.84 -21.08 6.92
N ILE A 42 -2.94 -22.07 6.82
CA ILE A 42 -3.13 -23.36 7.49
C ILE A 42 -3.25 -23.17 9.02
N TYR A 43 -2.34 -22.38 9.61
CA TYR A 43 -2.40 -22.09 11.04
C TYR A 43 -3.73 -21.45 11.44
N THR A 44 -4.18 -20.45 10.70
CA THR A 44 -5.46 -19.77 10.97
C THR A 44 -6.63 -20.75 10.83
N SER A 45 -6.66 -21.54 9.76
CA SER A 45 -7.76 -22.50 9.51
C SER A 45 -7.83 -23.59 10.57
N VAL A 46 -6.69 -23.98 11.16
CA VAL A 46 -6.65 -25.01 12.22
C VAL A 46 -6.98 -24.42 13.60
N LYS A 47 -6.54 -23.18 13.87
CA LYS A 47 -6.64 -22.57 15.22
C LYS A 47 -7.89 -21.75 15.41
N VAL A 48 -8.40 -21.12 14.37
CA VAL A 48 -9.63 -20.31 14.45
C VAL A 48 -10.84 -21.23 14.31
N LYS A 49 -11.62 -21.34 15.39
CA LYS A 49 -12.91 -22.05 15.37
C LYS A 49 -13.96 -21.10 14.84
N GLU A 50 -14.59 -21.46 13.73
CA GLU A 50 -15.79 -20.76 13.28
C GLU A 50 -16.97 -21.11 14.19
N TRP A 51 -17.63 -20.09 14.69
CA TRP A 51 -18.85 -20.28 15.48
C TRP A 51 -20.02 -20.59 14.58
N ASN A 52 -20.86 -21.54 14.99
CA ASN A 52 -22.13 -21.77 14.32
C ASN A 52 -22.95 -20.46 14.38
N PRO A 53 -23.60 -20.00 13.28
CA PRO A 53 -24.40 -18.77 13.29
C PRO A 53 -25.42 -18.69 14.42
N LYS A 54 -26.02 -19.83 14.85
CA LYS A 54 -26.93 -19.89 15.98
C LYS A 54 -26.26 -19.63 17.32
N GLU A 55 -25.09 -20.25 17.56
CA GLU A 55 -24.29 -20.01 18.77
C GLU A 55 -23.78 -18.56 18.83
N TYR A 56 -23.38 -18.00 17.68
CA TYR A 56 -22.93 -16.61 17.58
C TYR A 56 -24.06 -15.62 17.90
N ALA A 57 -25.28 -15.88 17.41
CA ALA A 57 -26.46 -15.07 17.69
C ALA A 57 -26.84 -15.12 19.18
N GLU A 58 -26.77 -16.28 19.82
CA GLU A 58 -27.05 -16.47 21.24
C GLU A 58 -26.04 -15.68 22.13
N TYR A 59 -24.75 -15.69 21.77
CA TYR A 59 -23.71 -14.95 22.53
C TYR A 59 -23.78 -13.42 22.36
N ASN A 60 -24.26 -12.94 21.23
CA ASN A 60 -24.31 -11.49 20.94
C ASN A 60 -25.67 -10.86 21.23
N GLU A 61 -26.61 -11.58 21.89
CA GLU A 61 -27.99 -11.09 22.12
C GLU A 61 -28.59 -10.49 20.83
N ALA A 62 -28.21 -11.06 19.68
CA ALA A 62 -28.70 -10.57 18.39
C ALA A 62 -30.22 -10.83 18.33
N THR A 63 -30.99 -9.77 18.41
CA THR A 63 -32.42 -9.77 18.15
C THR A 63 -32.70 -10.51 16.83
N GLU A 64 -33.67 -11.40 16.81
CA GLU A 64 -34.04 -12.29 15.68
C GLU A 64 -34.27 -11.58 14.34
N ASP A 65 -34.32 -10.25 14.34
CA ASP A 65 -34.49 -9.40 13.14
C ASP A 65 -33.29 -9.34 12.20
N SER A 66 -32.11 -9.84 12.59
CA SER A 66 -30.90 -9.80 11.73
C SER A 66 -30.74 -11.05 10.83
N SER A 67 -31.67 -12.02 10.90
CA SER A 67 -31.64 -13.25 10.11
C SER A 67 -32.45 -13.21 8.81
N SER A 68 -32.83 -12.02 8.32
CA SER A 68 -33.37 -11.90 6.99
C SER A 68 -32.28 -12.25 5.96
N HIS A 69 -32.35 -13.50 5.47
CA HIS A 69 -31.68 -13.98 4.25
C HIS A 69 -32.20 -13.27 2.98
N GLU A 70 -32.52 -11.99 3.06
CA GLU A 70 -32.60 -11.21 1.83
C GLU A 70 -31.22 -11.12 1.25
N SER A 71 -30.98 -11.83 0.18
CA SER A 71 -29.81 -11.63 -0.68
C SER A 71 -29.85 -10.18 -1.17
N GLY A 72 -29.33 -9.27 -0.36
CA GLY A 72 -29.33 -7.84 -0.66
C GLY A 72 -28.58 -7.64 -1.97
N ASN A 73 -29.28 -7.21 -3.02
CA ASN A 73 -28.66 -6.83 -4.25
C ASN A 73 -27.54 -5.82 -3.90
N TRP A 74 -26.31 -6.10 -4.33
CA TRP A 74 -25.13 -5.28 -4.03
C TRP A 74 -25.33 -3.78 -4.35
N ILE A 75 -26.15 -3.46 -5.38
CA ILE A 75 -26.54 -2.10 -5.73
C ILE A 75 -27.37 -1.47 -4.60
N THR A 76 -28.32 -2.22 -4.05
CA THR A 76 -29.15 -1.75 -2.93
C THR A 76 -28.32 -1.50 -1.68
N LEU A 77 -27.34 -2.37 -1.40
CA LEU A 77 -26.41 -2.17 -0.29
C LEU A 77 -25.56 -0.90 -0.46
N LEU A 78 -25.03 -0.66 -1.66
CA LEU A 78 -24.27 0.56 -1.94
C LEU A 78 -25.11 1.83 -1.80
N THR A 79 -26.36 1.83 -2.29
CA THR A 79 -27.26 3.00 -2.19
C THR A 79 -27.69 3.26 -0.76
N LYS A 80 -27.83 2.23 0.07
CA LYS A 80 -28.16 2.34 1.49
C LYS A 80 -26.95 2.51 2.41
N ALA A 81 -25.71 2.49 1.87
CA ALA A 81 -24.50 2.62 2.66
C ALA A 81 -24.45 3.95 3.42
N PRO A 82 -23.98 3.96 4.68
CA PRO A 82 -23.89 5.18 5.47
C PRO A 82 -22.94 6.20 4.82
N ALA A 83 -23.19 7.48 5.02
CA ALA A 83 -22.37 8.55 4.42
C ALA A 83 -20.87 8.43 4.80
N THR A 84 -20.56 7.87 5.95
CA THR A 84 -19.19 7.61 6.40
C THR A 84 -18.49 6.60 5.49
N PHE A 85 -19.19 5.58 5.00
CA PHE A 85 -18.65 4.61 4.00
C PHE A 85 -18.09 5.33 2.77
N TRP A 86 -18.84 6.24 2.19
CA TRP A 86 -18.43 6.99 0.99
C TRP A 86 -17.32 8.01 1.28
N ARG A 87 -17.35 8.66 2.44
CA ARG A 87 -16.32 9.63 2.85
C ARG A 87 -14.98 8.94 3.09
N VAL A 88 -15.01 7.78 3.75
CA VAL A 88 -13.79 6.96 3.92
C VAL A 88 -13.34 6.40 2.58
N GLY A 89 -14.27 5.98 1.71
CA GLY A 89 -13.97 5.56 0.34
C GLY A 89 -13.24 6.64 -0.47
N LEU A 90 -13.64 7.92 -0.31
CA LEU A 90 -12.96 9.03 -0.96
C LEU A 90 -11.51 9.20 -0.47
N VAL A 91 -11.26 9.08 0.83
CA VAL A 91 -9.88 9.09 1.37
C VAL A 91 -9.08 7.93 0.80
N GLN A 92 -9.67 6.73 0.80
CA GLN A 92 -9.05 5.53 0.24
C GLN A 92 -8.72 5.69 -1.25
N PHE A 93 -9.55 6.38 -2.02
CA PHE A 93 -9.30 6.65 -3.42
C PHE A 93 -7.93 7.34 -3.63
N PHE A 94 -7.68 8.41 -2.90
CA PHE A 94 -6.41 9.14 -3.02
C PHE A 94 -5.22 8.34 -2.45
N CYS A 95 -5.42 7.62 -1.35
CA CYS A 95 -4.37 6.80 -0.74
C CYS A 95 -3.92 5.68 -1.68
N TRP A 96 -4.86 4.89 -2.20
CA TRP A 96 -4.52 3.75 -3.05
C TRP A 96 -4.00 4.18 -4.43
N ALA A 97 -4.45 5.30 -4.97
CA ALA A 97 -3.87 5.89 -6.16
C ALA A 97 -2.40 6.29 -5.93
N ALA A 98 -2.09 6.95 -4.80
CA ALA A 98 -0.73 7.32 -4.44
C ALA A 98 0.20 6.11 -4.32
N PHE A 99 -0.24 5.06 -3.63
CA PHE A 99 0.58 3.85 -3.47
C PHE A 99 0.69 3.05 -4.77
N MET A 100 -0.30 3.07 -5.65
CA MET A 100 -0.19 2.47 -6.98
C MET A 100 0.92 3.16 -7.80
N TYR A 101 1.00 4.48 -7.74
CA TYR A 101 2.09 5.23 -8.38
C TYR A 101 3.44 4.95 -7.72
N MET A 102 3.49 4.79 -6.40
CA MET A 102 4.71 4.36 -5.72
C MET A 102 5.24 3.06 -6.30
N TRP A 103 4.42 2.02 -6.33
CA TRP A 103 4.87 0.70 -6.82
C TRP A 103 5.29 0.72 -8.28
N THR A 104 4.66 1.56 -9.07
CA THR A 104 4.94 1.65 -10.52
C THR A 104 6.21 2.45 -10.82
N TYR A 105 6.43 3.56 -10.12
CA TYR A 105 7.42 4.55 -10.53
C TYR A 105 8.61 4.71 -9.58
N THR A 106 8.60 4.10 -8.37
CA THR A 106 9.69 4.28 -7.39
C THR A 106 11.04 3.85 -7.95
N ASN A 107 11.11 2.72 -8.68
CA ASN A 107 12.40 2.24 -9.18
C ASN A 107 13.05 3.27 -10.12
N GLY A 108 12.32 3.79 -11.08
CA GLY A 108 12.83 4.83 -11.97
C GLY A 108 13.11 6.15 -11.26
N ALA A 109 12.25 6.54 -10.29
CA ALA A 109 12.48 7.75 -9.51
C ALA A 109 13.78 7.68 -8.69
N ILE A 110 14.05 6.55 -8.04
CA ILE A 110 15.27 6.33 -7.27
C ILE A 110 16.49 6.20 -8.19
N ALA A 111 16.37 5.53 -9.34
CA ALA A 111 17.44 5.42 -10.33
C ALA A 111 17.82 6.79 -10.89
N ASP A 112 16.85 7.62 -11.22
CA ASP A 112 17.06 9.00 -11.69
C ASP A 112 17.70 9.86 -10.58
N THR A 113 17.12 9.88 -9.39
CA THR A 113 17.55 10.78 -8.30
C THR A 113 18.90 10.40 -7.68
N CYS A 114 19.15 9.10 -7.45
CA CYS A 114 20.34 8.67 -6.71
C CYS A 114 21.48 8.15 -7.60
N TRP A 115 21.16 7.68 -8.81
CA TRP A 115 22.15 7.13 -9.74
C TRP A 115 22.24 7.89 -11.07
N ASN A 116 21.49 9.01 -11.21
CA ASN A 116 21.47 9.86 -12.41
C ASN A 116 21.16 9.09 -13.69
N VAL A 117 20.29 8.08 -13.61
CA VAL A 117 19.84 7.32 -14.79
C VAL A 117 18.79 8.15 -15.53
N ASN A 118 19.10 8.49 -16.78
CA ASN A 118 18.10 9.19 -17.61
C ASN A 118 16.97 8.24 -18.02
N MET A 119 15.84 8.35 -17.36
CA MET A 119 14.66 7.47 -17.61
C MET A 119 13.96 7.74 -18.95
N LEU A 120 14.37 8.78 -19.70
CA LEU A 120 13.89 9.01 -21.07
C LEU A 120 14.67 8.20 -22.12
N ASP A 121 15.80 7.61 -21.74
CA ASP A 121 16.55 6.71 -22.60
C ASP A 121 15.82 5.36 -22.73
N PRO A 122 15.51 4.87 -23.94
CA PRO A 122 14.89 3.55 -24.15
C PRO A 122 15.68 2.38 -23.53
N HIS A 123 16.99 2.55 -23.32
CA HIS A 123 17.86 1.54 -22.72
C HIS A 123 18.10 1.72 -21.22
N ALA A 124 17.49 2.75 -20.58
CA ALA A 124 17.68 3.05 -19.15
C ALA A 124 17.50 1.83 -18.25
N THR A 125 16.45 1.04 -18.48
CA THR A 125 16.12 -0.15 -17.68
C THR A 125 17.11 -1.31 -17.82
N SER A 126 17.94 -1.30 -18.87
CA SER A 126 18.99 -2.30 -19.11
C SER A 126 20.34 -1.93 -18.49
N THR A 127 20.45 -0.75 -17.89
CA THR A 127 21.70 -0.27 -17.27
C THR A 127 21.95 -0.95 -15.93
N GLU A 128 23.22 -1.18 -15.61
CA GLU A 128 23.64 -1.70 -14.29
C GLU A 128 23.17 -0.75 -13.16
N ALA A 129 23.25 0.55 -13.37
CA ALA A 129 22.82 1.56 -12.41
C ALA A 129 21.32 1.43 -12.07
N TYR A 130 20.45 1.15 -13.07
CA TYR A 130 19.03 0.92 -12.84
C TYR A 130 18.78 -0.35 -12.02
N GLN A 131 19.54 -1.42 -12.27
CA GLN A 131 19.43 -2.67 -11.52
C GLN A 131 19.90 -2.51 -10.07
N VAL A 132 21.01 -1.78 -9.85
CA VAL A 132 21.47 -1.45 -8.50
C VAL A 132 20.44 -0.63 -7.76
N ALA A 133 19.84 0.37 -8.41
CA ALA A 133 18.75 1.16 -7.84
C ALA A 133 17.55 0.26 -7.45
N GLY A 134 17.17 -0.71 -8.30
CA GLY A 134 16.10 -1.67 -8.01
C GLY A 134 16.38 -2.52 -6.77
N ASN A 135 17.60 -3.00 -6.60
CA ASN A 135 18.00 -3.72 -5.39
C ASN A 135 17.90 -2.83 -4.15
N TRP A 136 18.28 -1.54 -4.28
CA TRP A 136 18.16 -0.58 -3.20
C TRP A 136 16.70 -0.25 -2.86
N VAL A 137 15.81 -0.17 -3.84
CA VAL A 137 14.37 0.01 -3.61
C VAL A 137 13.80 -1.10 -2.72
N GLY A 138 14.28 -2.34 -2.87
CA GLY A 138 13.91 -3.43 -1.95
C GLY A 138 14.27 -3.12 -0.49
N VAL A 139 15.46 -2.54 -0.25
CA VAL A 139 15.88 -2.10 1.09
C VAL A 139 15.01 -0.95 1.60
N LEU A 140 14.68 0.01 0.73
CA LEU A 140 13.80 1.13 1.08
C LEU A 140 12.39 0.66 1.47
N TYR A 141 11.84 -0.32 0.77
CA TYR A 141 10.56 -0.92 1.15
C TYR A 141 10.64 -1.69 2.49
N ALA A 142 11.77 -2.31 2.81
CA ALA A 142 11.97 -2.90 4.12
C ALA A 142 11.99 -1.82 5.23
N VAL A 143 12.63 -0.67 5.00
CA VAL A 143 12.60 0.47 5.91
C VAL A 143 11.18 1.01 6.07
N GLN A 144 10.42 1.14 4.99
CA GLN A 144 9.00 1.51 5.02
C GLN A 144 8.19 0.53 5.88
N ALA A 145 8.41 -0.77 5.71
CA ALA A 145 7.71 -1.79 6.48
C ALA A 145 8.01 -1.69 7.99
N VAL A 146 9.28 -1.55 8.36
CA VAL A 146 9.69 -1.33 9.76
C VAL A 146 9.10 -0.04 10.30
N GLY A 147 9.16 1.06 9.55
CA GLY A 147 8.56 2.34 9.90
C GLY A 147 7.05 2.22 10.15
N SER A 148 6.34 1.45 9.30
CA SER A 148 4.91 1.22 9.46
C SER A 148 4.56 0.44 10.74
N VAL A 149 5.36 -0.57 11.11
CA VAL A 149 5.17 -1.31 12.37
C VAL A 149 5.37 -0.41 13.57
N ILE A 150 6.45 0.39 13.57
CA ILE A 150 6.71 1.35 14.65
C ILE A 150 5.56 2.35 14.76
N TRP A 151 5.11 2.91 13.64
CA TRP A 151 4.01 3.87 13.64
C TRP A 151 2.67 3.25 14.07
N ALA A 152 2.42 2.00 13.71
CA ALA A 152 1.23 1.27 14.17
C ALA A 152 1.16 1.16 15.70
N MET A 153 2.30 1.11 16.41
CA MET A 153 2.36 1.15 17.88
C MET A 153 2.09 2.56 18.45
N VAL A 154 2.32 3.60 17.65
CA VAL A 154 2.08 5.00 18.03
C VAL A 154 0.62 5.39 17.78
N LEU A 155 -0.03 4.87 16.74
CA LEU A 155 -1.40 5.23 16.36
C LEU A 155 -2.43 5.14 17.49
N PRO A 156 -2.44 4.11 18.37
CA PRO A 156 -3.41 4.00 19.45
C PRO A 156 -3.25 5.09 20.53
N GLN A 157 -2.11 5.78 20.58
CA GLN A 157 -1.84 6.83 21.57
C GLN A 157 -2.55 8.15 21.24
N PHE A 158 -3.00 8.32 20.00
CA PHE A 158 -3.78 9.50 19.61
C PHE A 158 -5.22 9.39 20.12
N LYS A 159 -5.65 10.39 20.89
CA LYS A 159 -7.04 10.49 21.34
C LYS A 159 -8.02 10.74 20.19
N ASN A 160 -7.59 11.50 19.17
CA ASN A 160 -8.42 11.83 18.01
C ASN A 160 -7.99 11.01 16.80
N ARG A 161 -8.81 10.04 16.41
CA ARG A 161 -8.56 9.12 15.29
C ARG A 161 -8.43 9.83 13.94
N LYS A 162 -9.23 10.88 13.69
CA LYS A 162 -9.14 11.66 12.44
C LYS A 162 -7.82 12.40 12.37
N LEU A 163 -7.39 13.01 13.47
CA LEU A 163 -6.11 13.69 13.53
C LEU A 163 -4.96 12.70 13.32
N ALA A 164 -5.00 11.55 13.96
CA ALA A 164 -4.02 10.49 13.76
C ALA A 164 -3.93 10.06 12.29
N TYR A 165 -5.08 9.85 11.65
CA TYR A 165 -5.13 9.46 10.24
C TYR A 165 -4.60 10.57 9.33
N SER A 166 -5.08 11.81 9.50
CA SER A 166 -4.64 12.95 8.69
C SER A 166 -3.14 13.22 8.83
N VAL A 167 -2.61 13.25 10.05
CA VAL A 167 -1.17 13.45 10.30
C VAL A 167 -0.34 12.36 9.63
N SER A 168 -0.76 11.10 9.73
CA SER A 168 -0.07 9.99 9.10
C SER A 168 0.00 10.14 7.58
N LEU A 169 -1.11 10.53 6.94
CA LEU A 169 -1.14 10.76 5.50
C LEU A 169 -0.28 11.97 5.09
N ILE A 170 -0.25 13.04 5.89
CA ILE A 170 0.61 14.20 5.65
C ILE A 170 2.08 13.78 5.73
N LEU A 171 2.48 13.01 6.75
CA LEU A 171 3.86 12.52 6.89
C LEU A 171 4.26 11.68 5.67
N GLY A 172 3.39 10.78 5.22
CA GLY A 172 3.65 9.99 4.01
C GLY A 172 3.70 10.85 2.74
N GLY A 173 2.83 11.85 2.62
CA GLY A 173 2.84 12.81 1.50
C GLY A 173 4.14 13.60 1.45
N ILE A 174 4.64 14.06 2.59
CA ILE A 174 5.97 14.69 2.70
C ILE A 174 7.06 13.70 2.31
N GLY A 175 6.99 12.45 2.79
CA GLY A 175 7.93 11.39 2.43
C GLY A 175 8.03 11.21 0.92
N PHE A 176 6.90 11.10 0.22
CA PHE A 176 6.88 11.01 -1.23
C PHE A 176 7.49 12.25 -1.91
N ALA A 177 7.08 13.44 -1.46
CA ALA A 177 7.56 14.68 -2.05
C ALA A 177 9.07 14.90 -1.84
N LEU A 178 9.67 14.32 -0.82
CA LEU A 178 11.10 14.43 -0.54
C LEU A 178 11.98 13.57 -1.47
N ILE A 179 11.44 12.48 -2.05
CA ILE A 179 12.24 11.54 -2.86
C ILE A 179 13.06 12.24 -3.94
N PRO A 180 12.49 13.13 -4.79
CA PRO A 180 13.25 13.78 -5.86
C PRO A 180 14.39 14.71 -5.39
N PHE A 181 14.33 15.17 -4.14
CA PHE A 181 15.23 16.16 -3.60
C PHE A 181 16.38 15.56 -2.78
N ILE A 182 16.39 14.25 -2.59
CA ILE A 182 17.39 13.56 -1.78
C ILE A 182 18.25 12.65 -2.67
N PRO A 183 19.39 13.13 -3.21
CA PRO A 183 20.26 12.33 -4.09
C PRO A 183 21.04 11.25 -3.33
N ASN A 184 21.15 11.36 -2.02
CA ASN A 184 21.82 10.35 -1.20
C ASN A 184 20.87 9.20 -0.87
N HIS A 185 21.17 8.01 -1.39
CA HIS A 185 20.36 6.83 -1.22
C HIS A 185 20.16 6.38 0.25
N TYR A 186 21.11 6.67 1.16
CA TYR A 186 20.93 6.41 2.60
C TYR A 186 19.91 7.37 3.24
N LEU A 187 19.92 8.64 2.84
CA LEU A 187 18.96 9.61 3.37
C LEU A 187 17.53 9.34 2.88
N GLN A 188 17.34 8.56 1.80
CA GLN A 188 16.04 8.09 1.37
C GLN A 188 15.33 7.23 2.44
N PHE A 189 16.08 6.66 3.41
CA PHE A 189 15.47 5.96 4.55
C PHE A 189 14.49 6.84 5.33
N VAL A 190 14.77 8.14 5.46
CA VAL A 190 13.87 9.08 6.14
C VAL A 190 12.57 9.22 5.36
N ALA A 191 12.65 9.41 4.04
CA ALA A 191 11.47 9.52 3.18
C ALA A 191 10.60 8.26 3.26
N PHE A 192 11.20 7.07 3.18
CA PHE A 192 10.47 5.81 3.22
C PHE A 192 9.94 5.47 4.63
N ALA A 193 10.62 5.86 5.70
CA ALA A 193 10.07 5.75 7.05
C ALA A 193 8.80 6.62 7.23
N LEU A 194 8.78 7.85 6.68
CA LEU A 194 7.59 8.71 6.66
C LEU A 194 6.45 8.10 5.83
N ILE A 195 6.75 7.51 4.67
CA ILE A 195 5.77 6.79 3.86
C ILE A 195 5.18 5.61 4.63
N GLY A 196 5.99 4.94 5.46
CA GLY A 196 5.55 3.88 6.36
C GLY A 196 4.46 4.33 7.33
N CYS A 197 4.50 5.59 7.80
CA CYS A 197 3.44 6.15 8.67
C CYS A 197 2.07 6.18 7.95
N ALA A 198 2.05 6.63 6.69
CA ALA A 198 0.82 6.62 5.89
C ALA A 198 0.34 5.20 5.63
N TRP A 199 1.25 4.29 5.29
CA TRP A 199 0.93 2.89 5.04
C TRP A 199 0.23 2.24 6.24
N ALA A 200 0.76 2.38 7.46
CA ALA A 200 0.15 1.86 8.67
C ALA A 200 -1.27 2.41 8.88
N ALA A 201 -1.44 3.71 8.73
CA ALA A 201 -2.72 4.37 8.99
C ALA A 201 -3.78 4.04 7.94
N MET A 202 -3.41 3.97 6.64
CA MET A 202 -4.36 3.68 5.58
C MET A 202 -4.85 2.22 5.58
N LEU A 203 -4.11 1.30 6.20
CA LEU A 203 -4.57 -0.07 6.38
C LEU A 203 -5.49 -0.23 7.60
N ALA A 204 -5.22 0.47 8.71
CA ALA A 204 -5.94 0.30 9.97
C ALA A 204 -7.18 1.21 10.09
N MET A 205 -7.03 2.51 9.82
CA MET A 205 -8.06 3.50 10.15
C MET A 205 -9.34 3.39 9.32
N PRO A 206 -9.32 3.15 8.00
CA PRO A 206 -10.54 3.06 7.21
C PRO A 206 -11.50 1.98 7.68
N PHE A 207 -10.98 0.80 7.99
CA PHE A 207 -11.80 -0.30 8.49
C PHE A 207 -12.41 0.04 9.86
N THR A 208 -11.66 0.72 10.74
CA THR A 208 -12.18 1.18 12.03
C THR A 208 -13.35 2.15 11.87
N PHE A 209 -13.24 3.14 10.97
CA PHE A 209 -14.32 4.08 10.72
C PHE A 209 -15.55 3.42 10.09
N VAL A 210 -15.33 2.52 9.14
CA VAL A 210 -16.42 1.84 8.43
C VAL A 210 -17.14 0.84 9.33
N THR A 211 -16.43 0.03 10.12
CA THR A 211 -17.05 -0.92 11.05
C THR A 211 -17.86 -0.20 12.12
N ASN A 212 -17.35 0.92 12.65
CA ASN A 212 -18.11 1.73 13.61
C ASN A 212 -19.39 2.33 12.98
N ALA A 213 -19.32 2.77 11.72
CA ALA A 213 -20.47 3.33 11.02
C ALA A 213 -21.50 2.28 10.63
N LEU A 214 -21.08 1.02 10.49
CA LEU A 214 -21.96 -0.11 10.13
C LEU A 214 -22.58 -0.79 11.35
N GLN A 215 -22.28 -0.37 12.58
CA GLN A 215 -22.94 -0.89 13.77
C GLN A 215 -24.44 -0.66 13.70
N GLY A 216 -25.21 -1.74 13.83
CA GLY A 216 -26.68 -1.73 13.67
C GLY A 216 -27.18 -1.81 12.23
N TYR A 217 -26.30 -1.86 11.23
CA TYR A 217 -26.65 -2.21 9.86
C TYR A 217 -26.56 -3.74 9.69
N GLY A 218 -27.59 -4.37 9.17
CA GLY A 218 -27.52 -5.76 8.73
C GLY A 218 -26.44 -5.95 7.65
N HIS A 219 -26.01 -7.20 7.39
CA HIS A 219 -25.09 -7.55 6.30
C HIS A 219 -23.68 -6.91 6.37
N MET A 220 -23.14 -6.73 7.58
CA MET A 220 -21.80 -6.12 7.78
C MET A 220 -20.72 -6.73 6.90
N GLY A 221 -20.69 -8.07 6.77
CA GLY A 221 -19.71 -8.76 5.91
C GLY A 221 -19.82 -8.37 4.44
N ALA A 222 -21.04 -8.21 3.92
CA ALA A 222 -21.25 -7.77 2.55
C ALA A 222 -20.78 -6.32 2.34
N TYR A 223 -21.04 -5.43 3.30
CA TYR A 223 -20.52 -4.05 3.26
C TYR A 223 -19.02 -3.99 3.29
N LEU A 224 -18.35 -4.81 4.10
CA LEU A 224 -16.89 -4.87 4.16
C LEU A 224 -16.31 -5.45 2.86
N GLY A 225 -17.01 -6.43 2.25
CA GLY A 225 -16.67 -6.93 0.92
C GLY A 225 -16.75 -5.84 -0.15
N LEU A 226 -17.85 -5.07 -0.16
CA LEU A 226 -18.02 -3.93 -1.07
C LEU A 226 -17.00 -2.81 -0.80
N PHE A 227 -16.59 -2.63 0.46
CA PHE A 227 -15.59 -1.66 0.83
C PHE A 227 -14.22 -1.96 0.21
N ASN A 228 -13.90 -3.23 -0.07
CA ASN A 228 -12.70 -3.57 -0.84
C ASN A 228 -12.71 -2.97 -2.26
N GLY A 229 -13.87 -2.63 -2.81
CA GLY A 229 -13.95 -1.86 -4.05
C GLY A 229 -13.25 -0.50 -3.95
N THR A 230 -13.24 0.12 -2.78
CA THR A 230 -12.52 1.40 -2.55
C THR A 230 -11.00 1.22 -2.58
N ILE A 231 -10.49 0.00 -2.56
CA ILE A 231 -9.09 -0.36 -2.75
C ILE A 231 -8.81 -0.60 -4.23
N CYS A 232 -9.60 -1.44 -4.88
CA CYS A 232 -9.36 -1.90 -6.25
C CYS A 232 -9.63 -0.81 -7.29
N VAL A 233 -10.74 -0.07 -7.17
CA VAL A 233 -11.14 0.95 -8.16
C VAL A 233 -10.10 2.05 -8.32
N PRO A 234 -9.56 2.66 -7.25
CA PRO A 234 -8.50 3.66 -7.38
C PRO A 234 -7.24 3.13 -8.06
N GLN A 235 -6.86 1.91 -7.78
CA GLN A 235 -5.66 1.29 -8.39
C GLN A 235 -5.86 1.07 -9.88
N ILE A 236 -7.05 0.62 -10.31
CA ILE A 236 -7.38 0.45 -11.73
C ILE A 236 -7.33 1.82 -12.44
N ILE A 237 -7.96 2.84 -11.85
CA ILE A 237 -7.97 4.20 -12.42
C ILE A 237 -6.55 4.76 -12.46
N ALA A 238 -5.77 4.61 -11.39
CA ALA A 238 -4.38 5.06 -11.34
C ALA A 238 -3.51 4.36 -12.38
N ALA A 239 -3.70 3.05 -12.59
CA ALA A 239 -2.98 2.31 -13.61
C ALA A 239 -3.31 2.79 -15.03
N LEU A 240 -4.61 3.03 -15.32
CA LEU A 240 -5.06 3.54 -16.62
C LEU A 240 -4.56 4.96 -16.90
N LEU A 241 -4.54 5.82 -15.89
CA LEU A 241 -4.13 7.22 -16.03
C LEU A 241 -2.64 7.46 -15.85
N GLY A 242 -1.88 6.46 -15.38
CA GLY A 242 -0.48 6.61 -14.98
C GLY A 242 0.41 7.18 -16.07
N GLY A 243 0.29 6.67 -17.31
CA GLY A 243 1.04 7.19 -18.46
C GLY A 243 0.67 8.63 -18.84
N THR A 244 -0.61 8.96 -18.77
CA THR A 244 -1.09 10.34 -19.03
C THR A 244 -0.57 11.30 -17.99
N ILE A 245 -0.66 10.93 -16.71
CA ILE A 245 -0.16 11.78 -15.61
C ILE A 245 1.35 11.92 -15.70
N LEU A 246 2.08 10.84 -16.00
CA LEU A 246 3.53 10.90 -16.20
C LEU A 246 3.90 11.91 -17.29
N SER A 247 3.19 11.93 -18.42
CA SER A 247 3.43 12.92 -19.49
C SER A 247 3.13 14.34 -19.04
N LEU A 248 2.09 14.56 -18.23
CA LEU A 248 1.73 15.88 -17.70
C LEU A 248 2.75 16.41 -16.68
N VAL A 249 3.40 15.55 -15.92
CA VAL A 249 4.44 15.94 -14.97
C VAL A 249 5.85 16.00 -15.58
N GLY A 250 5.94 16.02 -16.91
CA GLY A 250 7.18 16.19 -17.67
C GLY A 250 7.90 14.89 -17.97
N SER A 251 7.20 13.77 -18.02
CA SER A 251 7.75 12.42 -18.28
C SER A 251 8.86 11.97 -17.32
N ASN A 252 8.94 12.61 -16.16
CA ASN A 252 9.93 12.31 -15.13
C ASN A 252 9.28 11.50 -14.00
N GLN A 253 9.81 10.30 -13.74
CA GLN A 253 9.29 9.40 -12.72
C GLN A 253 9.49 9.96 -11.29
N SER A 254 10.51 10.78 -11.07
CA SER A 254 10.72 11.48 -9.81
C SER A 254 9.58 12.46 -9.51
N ASN A 255 9.05 13.16 -10.54
CA ASN A 255 7.90 14.04 -10.39
C ASN A 255 6.61 13.27 -10.07
N MET A 256 6.49 12.02 -10.51
CA MET A 256 5.35 11.16 -10.12
C MET A 256 5.31 10.92 -8.61
N MET A 257 6.46 10.93 -7.92
CA MET A 257 6.49 10.84 -6.46
C MET A 257 5.90 12.09 -5.80
N ILE A 258 6.18 13.28 -6.34
CA ILE A 258 5.56 14.52 -5.85
C ILE A 258 4.04 14.46 -6.06
N PHE A 259 3.59 14.01 -7.23
CA PHE A 259 2.16 13.84 -7.52
C PHE A 259 1.49 12.85 -6.55
N ALA A 260 2.13 11.69 -6.29
CA ALA A 260 1.65 10.72 -5.31
C ALA A 260 1.58 11.31 -3.89
N GLY A 261 2.58 12.11 -3.51
CA GLY A 261 2.57 12.88 -2.26
C GLY A 261 1.39 13.84 -2.19
N GLY A 262 1.10 14.56 -3.28
CA GLY A 262 -0.07 15.43 -3.41
C GLY A 262 -1.39 14.68 -3.21
N CYS A 263 -1.53 13.48 -3.79
CA CYS A 263 -2.70 12.62 -3.56
C CYS A 263 -2.88 12.29 -2.07
N LEU A 264 -1.81 11.94 -1.34
CA LEU A 264 -1.91 11.68 0.10
C LEU A 264 -2.32 12.94 0.90
N ILE A 265 -1.82 14.10 0.53
CA ILE A 265 -2.22 15.37 1.17
C ILE A 265 -3.70 15.67 0.94
N VAL A 266 -4.19 15.47 -0.29
CA VAL A 266 -5.63 15.60 -0.59
C VAL A 266 -6.43 14.58 0.22
N GLY A 267 -5.97 13.32 0.29
CA GLY A 267 -6.56 12.30 1.15
C GLY A 267 -6.63 12.74 2.62
N ALA A 268 -5.55 13.33 3.15
CA ALA A 268 -5.50 13.85 4.51
C ALA A 268 -6.52 14.95 4.79
N LEU A 269 -6.76 15.82 3.82
CA LEU A 269 -7.80 16.86 3.91
C LEU A 269 -9.20 16.24 3.89
N CYS A 270 -9.42 15.22 3.07
CA CYS A 270 -10.68 14.49 2.99
C CYS A 270 -11.03 13.75 4.31
N VAL A 271 -10.05 13.41 5.15
CA VAL A 271 -10.29 12.78 6.45
C VAL A 271 -11.20 13.63 7.33
N PHE A 272 -11.08 14.95 7.27
CA PHE A 272 -11.92 15.85 8.10
C PHE A 272 -13.41 15.82 7.72
N ALA A 273 -13.73 15.35 6.50
CA ALA A 273 -15.11 15.15 6.08
C ALA A 273 -15.76 13.91 6.73
N ILE A 274 -14.99 12.99 7.30
CA ILE A 274 -15.51 11.79 7.96
C ILE A 274 -16.27 12.23 9.21
N LYS A 275 -17.51 11.74 9.38
CA LYS A 275 -18.25 11.87 10.64
C LYS A 275 -17.96 10.64 11.49
N ASP A 276 -17.12 10.78 12.48
CA ASP A 276 -16.90 9.75 13.49
C ASP A 276 -18.01 9.89 14.56
N LYS A 277 -18.68 8.79 14.87
CA LYS A 277 -19.54 8.74 16.06
C LYS A 277 -18.58 8.46 17.22
N GLU A 278 -18.37 9.43 18.06
CA GLU A 278 -17.66 9.30 19.35
C GLU A 278 -18.39 8.31 20.25
#